data_3c4ca702bc9dea69f7abd2a1d953f030
#
_entry.id   3c4ca702bc9dea69f7abd2a1d953f030
#
_cell.length_a   1.000
_cell.length_b   1.000
_cell.length_c   1.000
_cell.angle_alpha   90.00
_cell.angle_beta   90.00
_cell.angle_gamma   90.00
#
_symmetry.space_group_name_H-M   'P 1'
#
loop_
_entity.id
_entity.type
_entity.pdbx_description
1 polymer ?
#
loop_
_entity_poly.entity_id
_entity_poly.type
_entity_poly.pdbx_seq_one_letter_code
_entity_poly.pdbx_strand_id
1 'polypeptide(L)'
;WISAPIGMLLAAALVLCSKSVWGRLGALCAAGVGIMALGMTYSRASWIGAVVSAAVFVFLWNRKLIPGLILLGLLALPMLPDTIFNRILTIFNLKDSSTSSRFPLYQAALEMIRERPVQGAGLGTDAVRLAIKDLNLYHGTAPFVHAHNLYLQIWLETGLIGIVSYLAAMISGVKAASKAARLHCSHE
;
A
#
# COMPACT_ATOMS: atom_id res chain seq x y z
N TRP A 1 -1.56 -5.98 -4.51
CA TRP A 1 -1.86 -5.62 -3.11
C TRP A 1 -2.09 -4.11 -2.94
N ILE A 2 -1.39 -3.25 -3.66
CA ILE A 2 -1.56 -1.78 -3.64
C ILE A 2 -2.72 -1.34 -4.54
N SER A 3 -3.10 -2.15 -5.52
CA SER A 3 -4.14 -1.80 -6.50
C SER A 3 -5.54 -1.67 -5.89
N ALA A 4 -5.89 -2.47 -4.88
CA ALA A 4 -7.22 -2.42 -4.29
C ALA A 4 -7.54 -1.09 -3.57
N PRO A 5 -6.68 -0.54 -2.69
CA PRO A 5 -6.90 0.79 -2.10
C PRO A 5 -6.99 1.91 -3.14
N ILE A 6 -6.15 1.86 -4.18
CA ILE A 6 -6.18 2.86 -5.27
C ILE A 6 -7.50 2.77 -6.04
N GLY A 7 -7.93 1.55 -6.39
CA GLY A 7 -9.20 1.31 -7.07
C GLY A 7 -10.40 1.82 -6.26
N MET A 8 -10.38 1.61 -4.94
CA MET A 8 -11.43 2.10 -4.04
C MET A 8 -11.49 3.63 -3.98
N LEU A 9 -10.34 4.31 -3.93
CA LEU A 9 -10.28 5.78 -3.94
C LEU A 9 -10.77 6.34 -5.27
N LEU A 10 -10.39 5.74 -6.39
CA LEU A 10 -10.88 6.12 -7.72
C LEU A 10 -12.39 5.90 -7.83
N ALA A 11 -12.91 4.78 -7.34
CA ALA A 11 -14.34 4.51 -7.31
C ALA A 11 -15.08 5.54 -6.43
N ALA A 12 -14.55 5.86 -5.24
CA ALA A 12 -15.12 6.90 -4.39
C ALA A 12 -15.15 8.27 -5.09
N ALA A 13 -14.04 8.66 -5.74
CA ALA A 13 -13.98 9.90 -6.51
C ALA A 13 -15.00 9.90 -7.66
N LEU A 14 -15.17 8.78 -8.38
CA LEU A 14 -16.15 8.65 -9.46
C LEU A 14 -17.59 8.76 -8.96
N VAL A 15 -17.90 8.18 -7.78
CA VAL A 15 -19.24 8.34 -7.16
C VAL A 15 -19.56 9.81 -6.91
N LEU A 16 -18.57 10.58 -6.44
CA LEU A 16 -18.73 12.00 -6.11
C LEU A 16 -18.81 12.90 -7.34
N CYS A 17 -17.97 12.63 -8.35
CA CYS A 17 -17.83 13.47 -9.54
C CYS A 17 -18.82 13.11 -10.67
N SER A 18 -19.38 11.90 -10.69
CA SER A 18 -20.28 11.47 -11.76
C SER A 18 -21.66 12.16 -11.65
N LYS A 19 -22.08 12.79 -12.74
CA LYS A 19 -23.43 13.34 -12.90
C LYS A 19 -24.44 12.27 -13.32
N SER A 20 -24.00 11.13 -13.83
CA SER A 20 -24.84 10.03 -14.30
C SER A 20 -25.14 9.05 -13.16
N VAL A 21 -26.42 8.66 -13.03
CA VAL A 21 -26.83 7.61 -12.06
C VAL A 21 -26.15 6.29 -12.35
N TRP A 22 -26.02 5.92 -13.62
CA TRP A 22 -25.32 4.69 -14.03
C TRP A 22 -23.83 4.71 -13.70
N GLY A 23 -23.19 5.89 -13.85
CA GLY A 23 -21.79 6.08 -13.43
C GLY A 23 -21.60 5.91 -11.92
N ARG A 24 -22.52 6.44 -11.11
CA ARG A 24 -22.49 6.27 -9.64
C ARG A 24 -22.72 4.81 -9.24
N LEU A 25 -23.70 4.15 -9.84
CA LEU A 25 -23.97 2.73 -9.55
C LEU A 25 -22.77 1.85 -9.93
N GLY A 26 -22.19 2.06 -11.11
CA GLY A 26 -20.96 1.34 -11.53
C GLY A 26 -19.80 1.55 -10.57
N ALA A 27 -19.58 2.78 -10.11
CA ALA A 27 -18.54 3.12 -9.15
C ALA A 27 -18.80 2.50 -7.76
N LEU A 28 -20.05 2.47 -7.29
CA LEU A 28 -20.43 1.79 -6.05
C LEU A 28 -20.22 0.27 -6.14
N CYS A 29 -20.59 -0.35 -7.26
CA CYS A 29 -20.33 -1.76 -7.50
C CYS A 29 -18.82 -2.04 -7.49
N ALA A 30 -18.02 -1.23 -8.17
CA ALA A 30 -16.56 -1.37 -8.19
C ALA A 30 -15.95 -1.21 -6.79
N ALA A 31 -16.44 -0.26 -5.99
CA ALA A 31 -16.02 -0.08 -4.60
C ALA A 31 -16.37 -1.30 -3.74
N GLY A 32 -17.60 -1.85 -3.88
CA GLY A 32 -18.04 -3.05 -3.17
C GLY A 32 -17.18 -4.26 -3.49
N VAL A 33 -16.90 -4.51 -4.76
CA VAL A 33 -15.99 -5.57 -5.21
C VAL A 33 -14.57 -5.35 -4.66
N GLY A 34 -14.09 -4.09 -4.65
CA GLY A 34 -12.79 -3.74 -4.10
C GLY A 34 -12.68 -4.02 -2.58
N ILE A 35 -13.73 -3.70 -1.81
CA ILE A 35 -13.81 -3.98 -0.37
C ILE A 35 -13.83 -5.48 -0.12
N MET A 36 -14.62 -6.24 -0.87
CA MET A 36 -14.69 -7.70 -0.77
C MET A 36 -13.33 -8.33 -1.09
N ALA A 37 -12.71 -7.94 -2.21
CA ALA A 37 -11.39 -8.41 -2.58
C ALA A 37 -10.34 -8.08 -1.51
N LEU A 38 -10.39 -6.87 -0.93
CA LEU A 38 -9.49 -6.44 0.16
C LEU A 38 -9.67 -7.32 1.40
N GLY A 39 -10.92 -7.62 1.79
CA GLY A 39 -11.23 -8.53 2.90
C GLY A 39 -10.63 -9.91 2.69
N MET A 40 -10.78 -10.46 1.49
CA MET A 40 -10.27 -11.80 1.12
C MET A 40 -8.73 -11.88 1.03
N THR A 41 -8.02 -10.74 1.01
CA THR A 41 -6.54 -10.78 1.02
C THR A 41 -5.97 -11.22 2.36
N TYR A 42 -6.69 -11.12 3.45
CA TYR A 42 -6.23 -11.32 4.83
C TYR A 42 -4.93 -10.57 5.17
N SER A 43 -4.61 -9.52 4.40
CA SER A 43 -3.39 -8.74 4.54
C SER A 43 -3.61 -7.54 5.46
N ARG A 44 -3.05 -7.59 6.67
CA ARG A 44 -3.10 -6.49 7.64
C ARG A 44 -2.57 -5.17 7.06
N ALA A 45 -1.45 -5.23 6.33
CA ALA A 45 -0.85 -4.05 5.73
C ALA A 45 -1.77 -3.40 4.69
N SER A 46 -2.48 -4.21 3.89
CA SER A 46 -3.44 -3.71 2.90
C SER A 46 -4.65 -3.06 3.56
N TRP A 47 -5.14 -3.62 4.66
CA TRP A 47 -6.26 -3.06 5.43
C TRP A 47 -5.89 -1.73 6.07
N ILE A 48 -4.71 -1.66 6.73
CA ILE A 48 -4.19 -0.41 7.32
C ILE A 48 -4.03 0.64 6.21
N GLY A 49 -3.42 0.27 5.09
CA GLY A 49 -3.25 1.16 3.94
C GLY A 49 -4.57 1.70 3.40
N ALA A 50 -5.61 0.85 3.30
CA ALA A 50 -6.94 1.25 2.86
C ALA A 50 -7.60 2.22 3.85
N VAL A 51 -7.53 1.94 5.15
CA VAL A 51 -8.08 2.81 6.20
C VAL A 51 -7.39 4.16 6.21
N VAL A 52 -6.06 4.19 6.17
CA VAL A 52 -5.28 5.44 6.12
C VAL A 52 -5.62 6.25 4.85
N SER A 53 -5.68 5.58 3.70
CA SER A 53 -6.02 6.24 2.44
C SER A 53 -7.45 6.81 2.46
N ALA A 54 -8.42 6.07 2.98
CA ALA A 54 -9.79 6.54 3.15
C ALA A 54 -9.87 7.71 4.14
N ALA A 55 -9.15 7.64 5.25
CA ALA A 55 -9.09 8.73 6.24
C ALA A 55 -8.51 10.01 5.64
N VAL A 56 -7.41 9.92 4.89
CA VAL A 56 -6.81 11.07 4.19
C VAL A 56 -7.77 11.64 3.16
N PHE A 57 -8.43 10.79 2.36
CA PHE A 57 -9.40 11.23 1.37
C PHE A 57 -10.55 12.01 2.01
N VAL A 58 -11.15 11.46 3.07
CA VAL A 58 -12.26 12.12 3.78
C VAL A 58 -11.79 13.39 4.49
N PHE A 59 -10.61 13.41 5.07
CA PHE A 59 -10.03 14.60 5.69
C PHE A 59 -9.87 15.75 4.70
N LEU A 60 -9.41 15.44 3.48
CA LEU A 60 -9.24 16.43 2.41
C LEU A 60 -10.56 16.89 1.83
N TRP A 61 -11.56 16.00 1.77
CA TRP A 61 -12.87 16.32 1.20
C TRP A 61 -13.81 16.98 2.21
N ASN A 62 -14.06 16.33 3.35
CA ASN A 62 -14.90 16.87 4.43
C ASN A 62 -14.57 16.22 5.78
N ARG A 63 -13.72 16.87 6.55
CA ARG A 63 -13.29 16.39 7.87
C ARG A 63 -14.43 16.17 8.89
N LYS A 64 -15.60 16.78 8.67
CA LYS A 64 -16.77 16.60 9.54
C LYS A 64 -17.37 15.19 9.47
N LEU A 65 -17.04 14.43 8.42
CA LEU A 65 -17.49 13.04 8.26
C LEU A 65 -16.65 12.03 9.04
N ILE A 66 -15.45 12.40 9.52
CA ILE A 66 -14.53 11.50 10.22
C ILE A 66 -15.18 10.83 11.45
N PRO A 67 -15.86 11.56 12.36
CA PRO A 67 -16.51 10.93 13.51
C PRO A 67 -17.57 9.90 13.10
N GLY A 68 -18.34 10.18 12.06
CA GLY A 68 -19.34 9.25 11.53
C GLY A 68 -18.72 7.98 10.96
N LEU A 69 -17.57 8.10 10.25
CA LEU A 69 -16.85 6.95 9.73
C LEU A 69 -16.23 6.10 10.84
N ILE A 70 -15.70 6.72 11.89
CA ILE A 70 -15.19 6.00 13.06
C ILE A 70 -16.33 5.23 13.73
N LEU A 71 -17.47 5.89 13.95
CA LEU A 71 -18.65 5.25 14.53
C LEU A 71 -19.15 4.08 13.68
N LEU A 72 -19.25 4.27 12.36
CA LEU A 72 -19.64 3.22 11.42
C LEU A 72 -18.66 2.04 11.47
N GLY A 73 -17.34 2.31 11.50
CA GLY A 73 -16.31 1.28 11.63
C GLY A 73 -16.45 0.48 12.94
N LEU A 74 -16.68 1.17 14.07
CA LEU A 74 -16.88 0.52 15.36
C LEU A 74 -18.15 -0.36 15.38
N LEU A 75 -19.25 0.12 14.79
CA LEU A 75 -20.49 -0.65 14.68
C LEU A 75 -20.37 -1.84 13.73
N ALA A 76 -19.49 -1.78 12.74
CA ALA A 76 -19.24 -2.88 11.82
C ALA A 76 -18.35 -4.00 12.41
N LEU A 77 -17.53 -3.70 13.44
CA LEU A 77 -16.63 -4.68 14.05
C LEU A 77 -17.32 -5.99 14.49
N PRO A 78 -18.45 -5.98 15.21
CA PRO A 78 -19.11 -7.20 15.64
C PRO A 78 -19.79 -7.97 14.50
N MET A 79 -19.95 -7.36 13.32
CA MET A 79 -20.52 -8.01 12.13
C MET A 79 -19.47 -8.72 11.27
N LEU A 80 -18.18 -8.56 11.59
CA LEU A 80 -17.10 -9.19 10.85
C LEU A 80 -17.02 -10.70 11.18
N PRO A 81 -16.71 -11.55 10.19
CA PRO A 81 -16.39 -12.96 10.44
C PRO A 81 -15.24 -13.08 11.45
N ASP A 82 -15.28 -14.10 12.31
CA ASP A 82 -14.28 -14.34 13.37
C ASP A 82 -12.85 -14.38 12.84
N THR A 83 -12.65 -14.90 11.64
CA THR A 83 -11.36 -14.94 10.96
C THR A 83 -10.78 -13.54 10.70
N ILE A 84 -11.62 -12.59 10.29
CA ILE A 84 -11.23 -11.21 10.03
C ILE A 84 -11.04 -10.48 11.38
N PHE A 85 -11.97 -10.64 12.32
CA PHE A 85 -11.91 -10.01 13.62
C PHE A 85 -10.64 -10.42 14.38
N ASN A 86 -10.34 -11.72 14.46
CA ASN A 86 -9.11 -12.22 15.09
C ASN A 86 -7.85 -11.70 14.36
N ARG A 87 -7.90 -11.52 13.04
CA ARG A 87 -6.77 -10.97 12.29
C ARG A 87 -6.54 -9.48 12.60
N ILE A 88 -7.61 -8.71 12.85
CA ILE A 88 -7.51 -7.31 13.31
C ILE A 88 -6.84 -7.25 14.68
N LEU A 89 -7.23 -8.12 15.63
CA LEU A 89 -6.62 -8.15 16.96
C LEU A 89 -5.10 -8.45 16.92
N THR A 90 -4.65 -9.19 15.91
CA THR A 90 -3.22 -9.49 15.73
C THR A 90 -2.42 -8.36 15.05
N ILE A 91 -3.04 -7.23 14.67
CA ILE A 91 -2.33 -6.10 14.03
C ILE A 91 -1.19 -5.59 14.90
N PHE A 92 -1.40 -5.52 16.21
CA PHE A 92 -0.40 -5.01 17.16
C PHE A 92 0.52 -6.09 17.72
N ASN A 93 0.37 -7.35 17.29
CA ASN A 93 1.23 -8.44 17.74
C ASN A 93 2.52 -8.48 16.92
N LEU A 94 3.58 -7.87 17.45
CA LEU A 94 4.91 -7.83 16.82
C LEU A 94 5.62 -9.21 16.81
N LYS A 95 5.17 -10.17 17.61
CA LYS A 95 5.71 -11.54 17.65
C LYS A 95 5.12 -12.47 16.59
N ASP A 96 4.20 -11.97 15.78
CA ASP A 96 3.62 -12.74 14.67
C ASP A 96 4.72 -13.13 13.68
N SER A 97 4.74 -14.39 13.28
CA SER A 97 5.69 -14.98 12.33
C SER A 97 5.84 -14.17 11.02
N SER A 98 4.75 -13.58 10.57
CA SER A 98 4.72 -12.72 9.36
C SER A 98 5.51 -11.41 9.54
N THR A 99 5.70 -10.91 10.75
CA THR A 99 6.50 -9.72 11.04
C THR A 99 7.95 -10.11 11.31
N SER A 100 8.18 -11.14 12.12
CA SER A 100 9.52 -11.60 12.49
C SER A 100 10.32 -12.14 11.29
N SER A 101 9.65 -12.81 10.35
CA SER A 101 10.29 -13.31 9.12
C SER A 101 10.80 -12.20 8.17
N ARG A 102 10.35 -10.97 8.32
CA ARG A 102 10.80 -9.84 7.48
C ARG A 102 12.12 -9.23 7.93
N PHE A 103 12.49 -9.37 9.21
CA PHE A 103 13.74 -8.79 9.71
C PHE A 103 14.98 -9.32 8.98
N PRO A 104 15.18 -10.63 8.79
CA PRO A 104 16.30 -11.14 8.02
C PRO A 104 16.31 -10.66 6.56
N LEU A 105 15.11 -10.50 5.96
CA LEU A 105 14.98 -9.98 4.60
C LEU A 105 15.41 -8.51 4.51
N TYR A 106 15.05 -7.69 5.51
CA TYR A 106 15.48 -6.27 5.55
C TYR A 106 16.98 -6.14 5.79
N GLN A 107 17.57 -6.98 6.66
CA GLN A 107 19.01 -6.99 6.88
C GLN A 107 19.75 -7.32 5.59
N ALA A 108 19.41 -8.43 4.94
CA ALA A 108 20.04 -8.82 3.66
C ALA A 108 19.86 -7.74 2.59
N ALA A 109 18.67 -7.10 2.53
CA ALA A 109 18.43 -6.01 1.60
C ALA A 109 19.31 -4.79 1.87
N LEU A 110 19.47 -4.39 3.12
CA LEU A 110 20.30 -3.25 3.51
C LEU A 110 21.80 -3.54 3.29
N GLU A 111 22.26 -4.75 3.59
CA GLU A 111 23.63 -5.17 3.32
C GLU A 111 23.93 -5.17 1.82
N MET A 112 23.01 -5.69 1.00
CA MET A 112 23.14 -5.65 -0.46
C MET A 112 23.18 -4.22 -1.00
N ILE A 113 22.35 -3.31 -0.46
CA ILE A 113 22.37 -1.88 -0.82
C ILE A 113 23.72 -1.24 -0.43
N ARG A 114 24.33 -1.63 0.68
CA ARG A 114 25.67 -1.14 1.08
C ARG A 114 26.77 -1.60 0.14
N GLU A 115 26.69 -2.84 -0.34
CA GLU A 115 27.65 -3.39 -1.29
C GLU A 115 27.53 -2.76 -2.69
N ARG A 116 26.28 -2.49 -3.15
CA ARG A 116 26.01 -1.95 -4.49
C ARG A 116 25.01 -0.78 -4.45
N PRO A 117 25.37 0.36 -3.83
CA PRO A 117 24.42 1.43 -3.55
C PRO A 117 23.90 2.13 -4.81
N VAL A 118 24.73 2.27 -5.84
CA VAL A 118 24.42 3.04 -7.05
C VAL A 118 23.82 2.16 -8.15
N GLN A 119 24.37 0.98 -8.35
CA GLN A 119 24.01 0.09 -9.47
C GLN A 119 22.83 -0.83 -9.14
N GLY A 120 22.66 -1.18 -7.84
CA GLY A 120 21.75 -2.24 -7.43
C GLY A 120 22.25 -3.63 -7.82
N ALA A 121 21.36 -4.60 -7.68
CA ALA A 121 21.63 -6.02 -8.02
C ALA A 121 21.22 -6.38 -9.45
N GLY A 122 20.47 -5.50 -10.12
CA GLY A 122 19.84 -5.77 -11.42
C GLY A 122 18.35 -6.00 -11.30
N LEU A 123 17.64 -5.78 -12.42
CA LEU A 123 16.18 -5.87 -12.48
C LEU A 123 15.68 -7.31 -12.31
N GLY A 124 14.65 -7.45 -11.52
CA GLY A 124 13.93 -8.70 -11.31
C GLY A 124 14.42 -9.52 -10.13
N THR A 125 13.48 -10.29 -9.58
CA THR A 125 13.67 -11.08 -8.36
C THR A 125 14.86 -12.05 -8.44
N ASP A 126 15.10 -12.64 -9.62
CA ASP A 126 16.18 -13.62 -9.80
C ASP A 126 17.56 -12.96 -9.74
N ALA A 127 17.74 -11.78 -10.33
CA ALA A 127 18.99 -11.03 -10.25
C ALA A 127 19.33 -10.68 -8.80
N VAL A 128 18.37 -10.15 -8.06
CA VAL A 128 18.51 -9.83 -6.63
C VAL A 128 18.84 -11.08 -5.81
N ARG A 129 18.11 -12.18 -6.04
CA ARG A 129 18.31 -13.44 -5.33
C ARG A 129 19.71 -14.02 -5.56
N LEU A 130 20.19 -14.01 -6.80
CA LEU A 130 21.53 -14.48 -7.15
C LEU A 130 22.58 -13.60 -6.48
N ALA A 131 22.47 -12.28 -6.57
CA ALA A 131 23.43 -11.36 -5.95
C ALA A 131 23.50 -11.52 -4.42
N ILE A 132 22.36 -11.66 -3.74
CA ILE A 132 22.29 -11.90 -2.29
C ILE A 132 22.91 -13.26 -1.94
N LYS A 133 22.70 -14.29 -2.76
CA LYS A 133 23.28 -15.63 -2.57
C LYS A 133 24.79 -15.61 -2.79
N ASP A 134 25.27 -14.98 -3.86
CA ASP A 134 26.69 -14.91 -4.19
C ASP A 134 27.51 -14.21 -3.09
N LEU A 135 26.92 -13.18 -2.47
CA LEU A 135 27.52 -12.44 -1.36
C LEU A 135 27.22 -13.06 0.02
N ASN A 136 26.45 -14.15 0.07
CA ASN A 136 26.04 -14.85 1.30
C ASN A 136 25.42 -13.93 2.37
N LEU A 137 24.55 -12.99 1.94
CA LEU A 137 23.97 -11.96 2.81
C LEU A 137 22.70 -12.40 3.53
N TYR A 138 22.11 -13.54 3.17
CA TYR A 138 20.84 -13.99 3.73
C TYR A 138 20.95 -15.37 4.37
N HIS A 139 20.64 -15.43 5.67
CA HIS A 139 20.70 -16.64 6.48
C HIS A 139 19.33 -17.13 6.98
N GLY A 140 18.24 -16.70 6.32
CA GLY A 140 16.89 -17.15 6.64
C GLY A 140 16.61 -18.58 6.21
N THR A 141 15.58 -19.19 6.78
CA THR A 141 15.15 -20.57 6.48
C THR A 141 14.45 -20.73 5.13
N ALA A 142 13.82 -19.67 4.64
CA ALA A 142 13.16 -19.63 3.34
C ALA A 142 14.02 -18.90 2.31
N PRO A 143 13.96 -19.22 1.01
CA PRO A 143 14.72 -18.51 0.00
C PRO A 143 14.35 -17.02 -0.04
N PHE A 144 15.33 -16.13 -0.23
CA PHE A 144 15.07 -14.72 -0.48
C PHE A 144 14.35 -14.59 -1.83
N VAL A 145 13.12 -14.08 -1.81
CA VAL A 145 12.34 -13.83 -3.03
C VAL A 145 12.23 -12.33 -3.30
N HIS A 146 11.88 -11.55 -2.29
CA HIS A 146 11.76 -10.09 -2.37
C HIS A 146 11.78 -9.47 -0.96
N ALA A 147 12.13 -8.20 -0.88
CA ALA A 147 12.31 -7.51 0.39
C ALA A 147 11.00 -7.21 1.16
N HIS A 148 9.81 -7.54 0.63
CA HIS A 148 8.51 -7.17 1.20
C HIS A 148 8.35 -5.67 1.55
N ASN A 149 9.19 -4.83 0.96
CA ASN A 149 9.18 -3.39 1.07
C ASN A 149 9.50 -2.81 -0.31
N LEU A 150 8.56 -2.07 -0.88
CA LEU A 150 8.66 -1.53 -2.25
C LEU A 150 9.89 -0.63 -2.42
N TYR A 151 10.18 0.22 -1.45
CA TYR A 151 11.31 1.15 -1.55
C TYR A 151 12.65 0.42 -1.51
N LEU A 152 12.79 -0.56 -0.62
CA LEU A 152 13.97 -1.41 -0.57
C LEU A 152 14.11 -2.23 -1.84
N GLN A 153 13.01 -2.77 -2.36
CA GLN A 153 13.03 -3.57 -3.58
C GLN A 153 13.48 -2.73 -4.78
N ILE A 154 12.94 -1.53 -4.96
CA ILE A 154 13.36 -0.63 -6.05
C ILE A 154 14.85 -0.29 -5.90
N TRP A 155 15.32 0.02 -4.70
CA TRP A 155 16.73 0.32 -4.49
C TRP A 155 17.63 -0.89 -4.77
N LEU A 156 17.22 -2.08 -4.31
CA LEU A 156 17.93 -3.34 -4.60
C LEU A 156 18.08 -3.60 -6.10
N GLU A 157 17.00 -3.39 -6.85
CA GLU A 157 16.99 -3.71 -8.28
C GLU A 157 17.67 -2.65 -9.14
N THR A 158 17.46 -1.38 -8.84
CA THR A 158 17.80 -0.26 -9.74
C THR A 158 18.85 0.70 -9.16
N GLY A 159 19.28 0.45 -7.92
CA GLY A 159 20.22 1.31 -7.23
C GLY A 159 19.68 2.70 -6.89
N LEU A 160 20.59 3.61 -6.54
CA LEU A 160 20.26 4.98 -6.11
C LEU A 160 19.53 5.76 -7.20
N ILE A 161 19.89 5.59 -8.46
CA ILE A 161 19.28 6.33 -9.56
C ILE A 161 17.81 5.95 -9.69
N GLY A 162 17.48 4.66 -9.59
CA GLY A 162 16.11 4.18 -9.71
C GLY A 162 15.22 4.63 -8.55
N ILE A 163 15.69 4.52 -7.30
CA ILE A 163 14.89 4.96 -6.15
C ILE A 163 14.67 6.47 -6.15
N VAL A 164 15.68 7.27 -6.52
CA VAL A 164 15.53 8.73 -6.63
C VAL A 164 14.54 9.09 -7.74
N SER A 165 14.64 8.46 -8.91
CA SER A 165 13.70 8.66 -10.01
C SER A 165 12.27 8.29 -9.63
N TYR A 166 12.09 7.17 -8.93
CA TYR A 166 10.80 6.72 -8.43
C TYR A 166 10.19 7.74 -7.44
N LEU A 167 10.97 8.21 -6.46
CA LEU A 167 10.51 9.21 -5.49
C LEU A 167 10.18 10.54 -6.17
N ALA A 168 10.99 10.98 -7.12
CA ALA A 168 10.73 12.19 -7.90
C ALA A 168 9.42 12.08 -8.70
N ALA A 169 9.17 10.95 -9.34
CA ALA A 169 7.91 10.69 -10.06
C ALA A 169 6.70 10.71 -9.10
N MET A 170 6.80 10.07 -7.93
CA MET A 170 5.74 10.10 -6.93
C MET A 170 5.44 11.53 -6.43
N ILE A 171 6.48 12.28 -6.07
CA ILE A 171 6.34 13.66 -5.59
C ILE A 171 5.71 14.54 -6.69
N SER A 172 6.15 14.38 -7.94
CA SER A 172 5.62 15.11 -9.08
C SER A 172 4.14 14.79 -9.33
N GLY A 173 3.76 13.51 -9.21
CA GLY A 173 2.37 13.07 -9.31
C GLY A 173 1.48 13.68 -8.22
N VAL A 174 1.93 13.67 -6.97
CA VAL A 174 1.20 14.28 -5.85
C VAL A 174 1.06 15.80 -6.04
N LYS A 175 2.13 16.50 -6.48
CA LYS A 175 2.07 17.92 -6.77
C LYS A 175 1.10 18.24 -7.91
N ALA A 176 1.11 17.46 -8.99
CA ALA A 176 0.20 17.62 -10.11
C ALA A 176 -1.26 17.42 -9.69
N ALA A 177 -1.55 16.37 -8.94
CA ALA A 177 -2.88 16.10 -8.41
C ALA A 177 -3.37 17.21 -7.47
N SER A 178 -2.51 17.69 -6.57
CA SER A 178 -2.82 18.80 -5.65
C SER A 178 -3.09 20.10 -6.41
N LYS A 179 -2.34 20.38 -7.47
CA LYS A 179 -2.57 21.54 -8.34
C LYS A 179 -3.90 21.45 -9.06
N ALA A 180 -4.22 20.29 -9.64
CA ALA A 180 -5.49 20.06 -10.32
C ALA A 180 -6.69 20.23 -9.37
N ALA A 181 -6.61 19.70 -8.15
CA ALA A 181 -7.64 19.85 -7.14
C ALA A 181 -7.90 21.32 -6.78
N ARG A 182 -6.83 22.13 -6.61
CA ARG A 182 -6.97 23.57 -6.29
C ARG A 182 -7.60 24.37 -7.43
N LEU A 183 -7.29 24.03 -8.68
CA LEU A 183 -7.88 24.70 -9.85
C LEU A 183 -9.39 24.43 -9.96
N HIS A 184 -9.84 23.22 -9.61
CA HIS A 184 -11.27 22.90 -9.58
C HIS A 184 -12.03 23.67 -8.51
N CYS A 185 -11.46 23.83 -7.31
CA CYS A 185 -12.09 24.58 -6.21
C CYS A 185 -12.12 26.10 -6.45
N SER A 186 -11.37 26.65 -7.39
CA SER A 186 -11.34 28.09 -7.71
C SER A 186 -12.37 28.51 -8.77
N HIS A 187 -13.07 27.55 -9.38
CA HIS A 187 -14.08 27.78 -10.42
C HIS A 187 -15.52 27.53 -9.95
N GLU A 188 -15.72 27.20 -8.67
CA GLU A 188 -17.02 27.20 -7.98
C GLU A 188 -17.16 28.45 -7.10
#